data_f4ffde80f06a5b8859a5b26ea8e7ec9a
#
_entry.id   f4ffde80f06a5b8859a5b26ea8e7ec9a
#
_cell.length_a   1.000
_cell.length_b   1.000
_cell.length_c   1.000
_cell.angle_alpha   90.00
_cell.angle_beta   90.00
_cell.angle_gamma   90.00
#
_symmetry.space_group_name_H-M   'P 1'
#
loop_
_entity.id
_entity.type
_entity.pdbx_description
1 polymer ?
#
loop_
_entity_poly.entity_id
_entity_poly.type
_entity_poly.pdbx_seq_one_letter_code
_entity_poly.pdbx_strand_id
1 'polypeptide(L)'
;MVDTTKNKAQKITPNLWFDTQAEEAANFYVRLFDNSSIGDIARYDDAAAEVSGQPQGSAMTVSFELAGQRFVALNGGPQFQFTPAISFFVYCPTEAEVDELYAELSDGGAVLMPLQKYPFNDRYAWVQDRFGVSWQLFHGEPRPWKILLSMMFVGDQAGKAEEAMQLYTSLFEDSSIEGVDRYGAGEAPEVEGTVRHASFWLDGQEFMAMDSNHQHNFTFNEAVSFIVDCRDQEEVDYFWDNLTAGGEEQPCAWLKDKFGVSWQIVPRQLMQMITADDREKAGRAVQAMLQMKKIDIAGLERAFNG
;
A
#
# COMPACT_ATOMS: atom_id res chain seq x y z
N MET A 1 20.61 -7.94 21.81
CA MET A 1 20.54 -6.71 21.00
C MET A 1 19.18 -6.12 21.24
N VAL A 2 19.08 -4.86 21.66
CA VAL A 2 17.80 -4.19 21.88
C VAL A 2 17.20 -3.96 20.47
N ASP A 3 16.01 -4.48 20.24
CA ASP A 3 15.26 -4.32 19.00
C ASP A 3 14.94 -2.82 18.83
N THR A 4 15.73 -2.12 18.03
CA THR A 4 15.58 -0.69 17.75
C THR A 4 14.47 -0.39 16.72
N THR A 5 13.81 -1.42 16.16
CA THR A 5 12.78 -1.27 15.12
C THR A 5 11.42 -0.83 15.70
N LYS A 6 11.18 -1.01 17.00
CA LYS A 6 9.89 -0.73 17.65
C LYS A 6 9.56 0.75 17.91
N ASN A 7 10.44 1.71 17.58
CA ASN A 7 10.23 3.13 17.92
C ASN A 7 10.31 4.10 16.72
N LYS A 8 10.56 3.63 15.52
CA LYS A 8 10.54 4.50 14.33
C LYS A 8 9.10 4.58 13.81
N ALA A 9 8.58 5.80 13.63
CA ALA A 9 7.26 5.97 13.01
C ALA A 9 7.31 5.42 11.59
N GLN A 10 6.33 4.60 11.20
CA GLN A 10 6.23 4.03 9.86
C GLN A 10 6.16 5.14 8.80
N LYS A 11 7.15 5.17 7.91
CA LYS A 11 7.30 6.20 6.87
C LYS A 11 6.38 5.97 5.69
N ILE A 12 6.14 4.70 5.33
CA ILE A 12 5.36 4.29 4.18
C ILE A 12 4.14 3.50 4.68
N THR A 13 2.95 4.04 4.48
CA THR A 13 1.70 3.41 4.92
C THR A 13 0.90 2.95 3.69
N PRO A 14 0.54 1.67 3.57
CA PRO A 14 -0.35 1.19 2.53
C PRO A 14 -1.73 1.82 2.65
N ASN A 15 -2.27 2.28 1.52
CA ASN A 15 -3.63 2.76 1.42
C ASN A 15 -4.41 1.87 0.46
N LEU A 16 -5.57 1.39 0.89
CA LEU A 16 -6.47 0.49 0.19
C LEU A 16 -7.72 1.24 -0.24
N TRP A 17 -7.95 1.33 -1.54
CA TRP A 17 -9.12 1.99 -2.12
C TRP A 17 -10.27 1.01 -2.29
N PHE A 18 -11.33 1.20 -1.53
CA PHE A 18 -12.59 0.45 -1.65
C PHE A 18 -13.67 1.29 -2.32
N ASP A 19 -14.68 0.65 -2.86
CA ASP A 19 -15.90 1.35 -3.29
C ASP A 19 -16.62 1.92 -2.05
N THR A 20 -17.10 1.07 -1.15
CA THR A 20 -17.87 1.45 0.06
C THR A 20 -17.53 0.62 1.30
N GLN A 21 -16.65 -0.38 1.18
CA GLN A 21 -16.45 -1.44 2.17
C GLN A 21 -15.26 -1.21 3.11
N ALA A 22 -14.65 -0.02 3.14
CA ALA A 22 -13.42 0.23 3.91
C ALA A 22 -13.54 -0.14 5.40
N GLU A 23 -14.64 0.25 6.06
CA GLU A 23 -14.87 -0.04 7.49
C GLU A 23 -15.13 -1.53 7.74
N GLU A 24 -15.87 -2.20 6.84
CA GLU A 24 -16.11 -3.65 6.91
C GLU A 24 -14.82 -4.44 6.72
N ALA A 25 -14.03 -4.09 5.69
CA ALA A 25 -12.75 -4.73 5.38
C ALA A 25 -11.74 -4.55 6.52
N ALA A 26 -11.56 -3.32 7.04
CA ALA A 26 -10.68 -3.07 8.16
C ALA A 26 -11.08 -3.89 9.41
N ASN A 27 -12.37 -3.94 9.75
CA ASN A 27 -12.89 -4.75 10.85
C ASN A 27 -12.71 -6.26 10.62
N PHE A 28 -12.76 -6.71 9.37
CA PHE A 28 -12.46 -8.10 9.02
C PHE A 28 -10.97 -8.40 9.25
N TYR A 29 -10.07 -7.58 8.72
CA TYR A 29 -8.62 -7.82 8.81
C TYR A 29 -8.10 -7.77 10.25
N VAL A 30 -8.54 -6.83 11.07
CA VAL A 30 -8.06 -6.75 12.48
C VAL A 30 -8.43 -7.96 13.32
N ARG A 31 -9.41 -8.78 12.90
CA ARG A 31 -9.75 -10.04 13.57
C ARG A 31 -8.85 -11.20 13.17
N LEU A 32 -8.16 -11.09 12.02
CA LEU A 32 -7.32 -12.16 11.48
C LEU A 32 -5.90 -12.14 12.03
N PHE A 33 -5.44 -10.99 12.51
CA PHE A 33 -4.05 -10.82 12.92
C PHE A 33 -3.98 -10.37 14.37
N ASP A 34 -3.09 -10.99 15.15
CA ASP A 34 -2.75 -10.53 16.49
C ASP A 34 -2.11 -9.14 16.43
N ASN A 35 -2.14 -8.40 17.56
CA ASN A 35 -1.61 -7.03 17.67
C ASN A 35 -2.17 -6.11 16.58
N SER A 36 -3.49 -6.14 16.41
CA SER A 36 -4.22 -5.39 15.39
C SER A 36 -5.36 -4.60 16.03
N SER A 37 -5.66 -3.43 15.47
CA SER A 37 -6.70 -2.54 16.00
C SER A 37 -7.26 -1.59 14.96
N ILE A 38 -8.49 -1.15 15.14
CA ILE A 38 -9.07 -0.02 14.41
C ILE A 38 -8.59 1.28 15.09
N GLY A 39 -8.11 2.23 14.29
CA GLY A 39 -7.74 3.57 14.71
C GLY A 39 -8.84 4.60 14.40
N ASP A 40 -8.44 5.77 13.89
CA ASP A 40 -9.35 6.85 13.56
C ASP A 40 -10.20 6.55 12.33
N ILE A 41 -11.48 6.92 12.40
CA ILE A 41 -12.42 6.86 11.28
C ILE A 41 -12.87 8.28 10.94
N ALA A 42 -12.45 8.77 9.77
CA ALA A 42 -13.02 9.99 9.20
C ALA A 42 -14.27 9.64 8.41
N ARG A 43 -15.31 10.49 8.52
CA ARG A 43 -16.59 10.25 7.84
C ARG A 43 -16.90 11.37 6.86
N TYR A 44 -17.63 11.04 5.82
CA TYR A 44 -18.14 12.01 4.86
C TYR A 44 -19.11 12.96 5.55
N ASP A 45 -18.78 14.24 5.61
CA ASP A 45 -19.71 15.31 5.95
C ASP A 45 -20.57 15.70 4.73
N ASP A 46 -21.48 16.67 4.89
CA ASP A 46 -22.39 17.09 3.84
C ASP A 46 -21.68 17.52 2.57
N ALA A 47 -20.59 18.31 2.69
CA ALA A 47 -19.86 18.84 1.57
C ALA A 47 -19.03 17.76 0.85
N ALA A 48 -18.36 16.88 1.59
CA ALA A 48 -17.59 15.78 1.03
C ALA A 48 -18.50 14.72 0.39
N ALA A 49 -19.66 14.45 0.96
CA ALA A 49 -20.68 13.55 0.42
C ALA A 49 -21.23 14.05 -0.92
N GLU A 50 -21.51 15.35 -1.03
CA GLU A 50 -22.01 15.97 -2.27
C GLU A 50 -20.98 15.86 -3.41
N VAL A 51 -19.69 16.07 -3.13
CA VAL A 51 -18.62 16.01 -4.13
C VAL A 51 -18.29 14.58 -4.54
N SER A 52 -18.23 13.65 -3.58
CA SER A 52 -17.81 12.26 -3.81
C SER A 52 -18.94 11.35 -4.30
N GLY A 53 -20.20 11.71 -4.06
CA GLY A 53 -21.36 10.84 -4.28
C GLY A 53 -21.50 9.73 -3.24
N GLN A 54 -20.66 9.73 -2.19
CA GLN A 54 -20.73 8.76 -1.09
C GLN A 54 -21.81 9.18 -0.07
N PRO A 55 -22.46 8.24 0.64
CA PRO A 55 -23.48 8.57 1.63
C PRO A 55 -22.89 9.40 2.78
N GLN A 56 -23.58 10.48 3.18
CA GLN A 56 -23.25 11.25 4.37
C GLN A 56 -23.16 10.36 5.61
N GLY A 57 -22.15 10.57 6.43
CA GLY A 57 -21.91 9.80 7.65
C GLY A 57 -21.25 8.43 7.43
N SER A 58 -21.14 7.96 6.17
CA SER A 58 -20.33 6.76 5.88
C SER A 58 -18.86 7.01 6.11
N ALA A 59 -18.07 5.97 6.37
CA ALA A 59 -16.64 6.09 6.51
C ALA A 59 -16.03 6.61 5.21
N MET A 60 -15.21 7.66 5.30
CA MET A 60 -14.35 8.14 4.21
C MET A 60 -13.02 7.42 4.27
N THR A 61 -12.33 7.49 5.40
CA THR A 61 -11.09 6.75 5.66
C THR A 61 -11.16 6.05 7.01
N VAL A 62 -10.53 4.89 7.09
CA VAL A 62 -10.35 4.11 8.30
C VAL A 62 -8.87 3.83 8.46
N SER A 63 -8.26 4.37 9.50
CA SER A 63 -6.92 3.98 9.93
C SER A 63 -7.01 2.68 10.71
N PHE A 64 -6.10 1.76 10.49
CA PHE A 64 -6.04 0.52 11.27
C PHE A 64 -4.62 -0.04 11.31
N GLU A 65 -4.39 -0.92 12.26
CA GLU A 65 -3.12 -1.64 12.40
C GLU A 65 -3.34 -3.15 12.22
N LEU A 66 -2.47 -3.80 11.48
CA LEU A 66 -2.39 -5.25 11.35
C LEU A 66 -1.01 -5.72 11.76
N ALA A 67 -0.93 -6.58 12.75
CA ALA A 67 0.33 -7.08 13.32
C ALA A 67 1.30 -5.95 13.71
N GLY A 68 0.79 -4.81 14.16
CA GLY A 68 1.56 -3.63 14.52
C GLY A 68 2.00 -2.73 13.36
N GLN A 69 1.53 -3.01 12.13
CA GLN A 69 1.77 -2.18 10.94
C GLN A 69 0.54 -1.33 10.63
N ARG A 70 0.76 -0.05 10.31
CA ARG A 70 -0.33 0.88 9.97
C ARG A 70 -0.78 0.71 8.52
N PHE A 71 -2.09 0.80 8.33
CA PHE A 71 -2.80 0.80 7.07
C PHE A 71 -3.87 1.89 7.06
N VAL A 72 -4.28 2.29 5.88
CA VAL A 72 -5.45 3.14 5.67
C VAL A 72 -6.37 2.45 4.68
N ALA A 73 -7.66 2.42 4.96
CA ALA A 73 -8.70 2.05 4.02
C ALA A 73 -9.49 3.30 3.64
N LEU A 74 -9.71 3.53 2.34
CA LEU A 74 -10.42 4.68 1.79
C LEU A 74 -11.64 4.17 1.03
N ASN A 75 -12.83 4.74 1.27
CA ASN A 75 -13.99 4.59 0.41
C ASN A 75 -13.98 5.68 -0.65
N GLY A 76 -13.38 5.41 -1.80
CA GLY A 76 -13.23 6.37 -2.89
C GLY A 76 -14.19 6.15 -4.05
N GLY A 77 -15.06 5.10 -3.99
CA GLY A 77 -15.99 4.74 -5.07
C GLY A 77 -15.43 3.65 -6.02
N PRO A 78 -16.19 3.30 -7.07
CA PRO A 78 -15.96 2.10 -7.89
C PRO A 78 -14.87 2.27 -8.98
N GLN A 79 -14.11 3.35 -8.97
CA GLN A 79 -13.17 3.70 -10.04
C GLN A 79 -12.02 2.71 -10.19
N PHE A 80 -11.53 2.19 -9.07
CA PHE A 80 -10.40 1.28 -9.04
C PHE A 80 -10.78 -0.04 -8.40
N GLN A 81 -10.17 -1.12 -8.89
CA GLN A 81 -10.34 -2.47 -8.36
C GLN A 81 -8.98 -3.05 -8.02
N PHE A 82 -8.91 -3.78 -6.90
CA PHE A 82 -7.68 -4.47 -6.51
C PHE A 82 -7.25 -5.48 -7.57
N THR A 83 -5.96 -5.57 -7.76
CA THR A 83 -5.33 -6.52 -8.68
C THR A 83 -4.18 -7.24 -7.98
N PRO A 84 -3.78 -8.43 -8.45
CA PRO A 84 -2.63 -9.13 -7.91
C PRO A 84 -1.28 -8.47 -8.17
N ALA A 85 -1.23 -7.34 -8.91
CA ALA A 85 0.01 -6.58 -9.12
C ALA A 85 0.63 -6.09 -7.80
N ILE A 86 -0.21 -5.78 -6.80
CA ILE A 86 0.24 -5.58 -5.43
C ILE A 86 -0.49 -6.59 -4.54
N SER A 87 0.27 -7.34 -3.76
CA SER A 87 -0.25 -8.32 -2.80
C SER A 87 0.41 -8.15 -1.44
N PHE A 88 -0.27 -8.63 -0.40
CA PHE A 88 0.25 -8.68 0.96
C PHE A 88 0.78 -10.08 1.24
N PHE A 89 2.09 -10.17 1.44
CA PHE A 89 2.78 -11.42 1.72
C PHE A 89 2.85 -11.63 3.23
N VAL A 90 2.24 -12.70 3.74
CA VAL A 90 2.10 -12.96 5.18
C VAL A 90 2.98 -14.14 5.59
N TYR A 91 3.95 -13.91 6.47
CA TYR A 91 4.75 -14.95 7.08
C TYR A 91 4.03 -15.57 8.28
N CYS A 92 3.74 -16.85 8.19
CA CYS A 92 3.10 -17.64 9.23
C CYS A 92 4.12 -18.62 9.84
N PRO A 93 4.36 -18.58 11.16
CA PRO A 93 5.34 -19.46 11.82
C PRO A 93 4.90 -20.93 11.86
N THR A 94 3.64 -21.23 11.57
CA THR A 94 3.11 -22.60 11.55
C THR A 94 2.23 -22.84 10.33
N GLU A 95 2.17 -24.08 9.86
CA GLU A 95 1.24 -24.50 8.82
C GLU A 95 -0.23 -24.29 9.23
N ALA A 96 -0.55 -24.49 10.51
CA ALA A 96 -1.90 -24.28 11.04
C ALA A 96 -2.35 -22.82 10.85
N GLU A 97 -1.47 -21.85 11.10
CA GLU A 97 -1.78 -20.43 10.86
C GLU A 97 -2.00 -20.14 9.37
N VAL A 98 -1.22 -20.77 8.47
CA VAL A 98 -1.48 -20.66 7.02
C VAL A 98 -2.86 -21.19 6.69
N ASP A 99 -3.25 -22.34 7.26
CA ASP A 99 -4.54 -22.98 7.01
C ASP A 99 -5.71 -22.14 7.51
N GLU A 100 -5.59 -21.57 8.72
CA GLU A 100 -6.60 -20.69 9.32
C GLU A 100 -6.79 -19.41 8.50
N LEU A 101 -5.70 -18.71 8.15
CA LEU A 101 -5.78 -17.51 7.32
C LEU A 101 -6.31 -17.83 5.91
N TYR A 102 -5.91 -18.95 5.33
CA TYR A 102 -6.44 -19.39 4.04
C TYR A 102 -7.95 -19.59 4.07
N ALA A 103 -8.46 -20.28 5.10
CA ALA A 103 -9.89 -20.53 5.24
C ALA A 103 -10.69 -19.22 5.31
N GLU A 104 -10.22 -18.25 6.11
CA GLU A 104 -10.90 -16.95 6.28
C GLU A 104 -10.78 -16.05 5.05
N LEU A 105 -9.59 -15.95 4.45
CA LEU A 105 -9.34 -15.04 3.32
C LEU A 105 -9.87 -15.57 1.99
N SER A 106 -9.99 -16.90 1.81
CA SER A 106 -10.58 -17.47 0.58
C SER A 106 -12.10 -17.51 0.59
N ASP A 107 -12.74 -17.34 1.76
CA ASP A 107 -14.21 -17.36 1.87
C ASP A 107 -14.85 -16.16 1.15
N GLY A 108 -15.64 -16.44 0.14
CA GLY A 108 -16.25 -15.43 -0.74
C GLY A 108 -15.30 -14.75 -1.70
N GLY A 109 -14.03 -15.19 -1.74
CA GLY A 109 -12.97 -14.66 -2.58
C GLY A 109 -12.62 -15.55 -3.78
N ALA A 110 -11.39 -15.41 -4.28
CA ALA A 110 -10.84 -16.20 -5.38
C ALA A 110 -9.49 -16.83 -5.00
N VAL A 111 -9.28 -18.10 -5.37
CA VAL A 111 -8.02 -18.80 -5.17
C VAL A 111 -7.17 -18.64 -6.42
N LEU A 112 -6.04 -17.93 -6.30
CA LEU A 112 -5.07 -17.74 -7.39
C LEU A 112 -4.06 -18.89 -7.43
N MET A 113 -3.55 -19.31 -6.25
CA MET A 113 -2.74 -20.52 -6.10
C MET A 113 -3.28 -21.32 -4.90
N PRO A 114 -3.69 -22.58 -5.11
CA PRO A 114 -4.28 -23.41 -4.05
C PRO A 114 -3.33 -23.62 -2.86
N LEU A 115 -3.91 -23.81 -1.68
CA LEU A 115 -3.17 -24.17 -0.47
C LEU A 115 -2.55 -25.56 -0.59
N GLN A 116 -1.24 -25.61 -0.81
CA GLN A 116 -0.48 -26.86 -0.94
C GLN A 116 1.02 -26.62 -0.78
N LYS A 117 1.80 -27.69 -0.91
CA LYS A 117 3.25 -27.62 -1.05
C LYS A 117 3.64 -27.18 -2.47
N TYR A 118 4.60 -26.27 -2.55
CA TYR A 118 5.26 -25.82 -3.78
C TYR A 118 6.77 -26.05 -3.69
N PRO A 119 7.52 -26.02 -4.81
CA PRO A 119 8.98 -26.20 -4.78
C PRO A 119 9.72 -25.18 -3.90
N PHE A 120 9.13 -24.00 -3.68
CA PHE A 120 9.72 -22.90 -2.92
C PHE A 120 9.17 -22.78 -1.50
N ASN A 121 8.11 -23.51 -1.13
CA ASN A 121 7.52 -23.48 0.22
C ASN A 121 6.69 -24.73 0.52
N ASP A 122 6.80 -25.23 1.75
CA ASP A 122 6.09 -26.45 2.17
C ASP A 122 4.58 -26.23 2.37
N ARG A 123 4.15 -24.98 2.69
CA ARG A 123 2.74 -24.62 2.86
C ARG A 123 2.51 -23.19 2.38
N TYR A 124 1.95 -23.04 1.19
CA TYR A 124 1.72 -21.74 0.54
C TYR A 124 0.35 -21.68 -0.11
N ALA A 125 -0.23 -20.49 -0.12
CA ALA A 125 -1.42 -20.16 -0.92
C ALA A 125 -1.35 -18.71 -1.41
N TRP A 126 -2.05 -18.44 -2.52
CA TRP A 126 -2.29 -17.08 -3.01
C TRP A 126 -3.77 -16.90 -3.27
N VAL A 127 -4.40 -15.92 -2.64
CA VAL A 127 -5.85 -15.67 -2.71
C VAL A 127 -6.13 -14.20 -2.94
N GLN A 128 -7.27 -13.90 -3.55
CA GLN A 128 -7.95 -12.61 -3.38
C GLN A 128 -9.09 -12.83 -2.41
N ASP A 129 -9.21 -11.96 -1.41
CA ASP A 129 -10.33 -12.04 -0.48
C ASP A 129 -11.64 -11.53 -1.09
N ARG A 130 -12.72 -11.58 -0.34
CA ARG A 130 -14.05 -11.14 -0.79
C ARG A 130 -14.15 -9.67 -1.14
N PHE A 131 -13.18 -8.86 -0.72
CA PHE A 131 -13.05 -7.44 -1.07
C PHE A 131 -12.14 -7.23 -2.29
N GLY A 132 -11.48 -8.29 -2.78
CA GLY A 132 -10.56 -8.28 -3.91
C GLY A 132 -9.09 -8.05 -3.53
N VAL A 133 -8.76 -7.82 -2.25
CA VAL A 133 -7.38 -7.63 -1.80
C VAL A 133 -6.60 -8.92 -1.94
N SER A 134 -5.38 -8.84 -2.45
CA SER A 134 -4.54 -9.99 -2.80
C SER A 134 -3.59 -10.35 -1.66
N TRP A 135 -3.62 -11.61 -1.21
CA TRP A 135 -2.85 -12.13 -0.08
C TRP A 135 -2.06 -13.36 -0.48
N GLN A 136 -0.78 -13.38 -0.12
CA GLN A 136 0.11 -14.53 -0.26
C GLN A 136 0.45 -15.06 1.14
N LEU A 137 0.09 -16.30 1.44
CA LEU A 137 0.29 -16.94 2.73
C LEU A 137 1.48 -17.89 2.65
N PHE A 138 2.46 -17.69 3.51
CA PHE A 138 3.75 -18.38 3.42
C PHE A 138 4.15 -18.95 4.78
N HIS A 139 4.35 -20.28 4.85
CA HIS A 139 4.92 -20.91 6.04
C HIS A 139 6.41 -20.61 6.12
N GLY A 140 6.85 -19.94 7.17
CA GLY A 140 8.27 -19.57 7.33
C GLY A 140 8.57 -18.96 8.69
N GLU A 141 9.86 -18.77 8.94
CA GLU A 141 10.34 -18.16 10.18
C GLU A 141 9.77 -16.75 10.38
N PRO A 142 9.46 -16.39 11.65
CA PRO A 142 9.01 -15.04 11.96
C PRO A 142 9.98 -13.96 11.46
N ARG A 143 9.44 -12.91 10.88
CA ARG A 143 10.18 -11.74 10.43
C ARG A 143 9.87 -10.50 11.26
N PRO A 144 10.71 -9.45 11.23
CA PRO A 144 10.41 -8.18 11.89
C PRO A 144 9.05 -7.60 11.47
N TRP A 145 8.73 -7.74 10.18
CA TRP A 145 7.44 -7.40 9.59
C TRP A 145 6.70 -8.69 9.21
N LYS A 146 5.51 -8.90 9.79
CA LYS A 146 4.69 -10.09 9.49
C LYS A 146 4.05 -10.01 8.12
N ILE A 147 3.66 -8.80 7.71
CA ILE A 147 2.97 -8.54 6.45
C ILE A 147 3.87 -7.67 5.58
N LEU A 148 4.32 -8.20 4.45
CA LEU A 148 5.15 -7.50 3.49
C LEU A 148 4.33 -7.12 2.27
N LEU A 149 4.64 -5.96 1.69
CA LEU A 149 4.10 -5.56 0.40
C LEU A 149 4.92 -6.20 -0.70
N SER A 150 4.26 -6.90 -1.61
CA SER A 150 4.88 -7.53 -2.78
C SER A 150 4.35 -6.86 -4.05
N MET A 151 5.27 -6.39 -4.89
CA MET A 151 5.00 -5.75 -6.18
C MET A 151 5.36 -6.71 -7.31
N MET A 152 4.41 -6.98 -8.20
CA MET A 152 4.64 -7.82 -9.38
C MET A 152 4.57 -6.95 -10.64
N PHE A 153 5.71 -6.81 -11.30
CA PHE A 153 5.88 -6.05 -12.54
C PHE A 153 5.48 -6.92 -13.73
N VAL A 154 4.42 -6.51 -14.42
CA VAL A 154 3.78 -7.28 -15.49
C VAL A 154 3.53 -6.43 -16.74
N GLY A 155 3.24 -7.04 -17.88
CA GLY A 155 2.93 -6.34 -19.12
C GLY A 155 4.07 -5.43 -19.56
N ASP A 156 3.79 -4.15 -19.81
CA ASP A 156 4.80 -3.17 -20.21
C ASP A 156 5.84 -2.86 -19.12
N GLN A 157 5.57 -3.28 -17.87
CA GLN A 157 6.48 -3.15 -16.75
C GLN A 157 7.29 -4.42 -16.44
N ALA A 158 7.04 -5.52 -17.15
CA ALA A 158 7.80 -6.74 -16.95
C ALA A 158 9.31 -6.51 -17.20
N GLY A 159 10.14 -7.01 -16.30
CA GLY A 159 11.59 -6.80 -16.30
C GLY A 159 12.05 -5.49 -15.64
N LYS A 160 11.14 -4.72 -15.02
CA LYS A 160 11.44 -3.43 -14.37
C LYS A 160 11.58 -3.50 -12.85
N ALA A 161 11.38 -4.67 -12.24
CA ALA A 161 11.42 -4.81 -10.78
C ALA A 161 12.75 -4.32 -10.19
N GLU A 162 13.88 -4.67 -10.79
CA GLU A 162 15.20 -4.24 -10.30
C GLU A 162 15.41 -2.73 -10.43
N GLU A 163 15.01 -2.14 -11.57
CA GLU A 163 15.09 -0.69 -11.79
C GLU A 163 14.23 0.08 -10.76
N ALA A 164 13.03 -0.44 -10.45
CA ALA A 164 12.15 0.12 -9.46
C ALA A 164 12.75 0.04 -8.05
N MET A 165 13.27 -1.12 -7.63
CA MET A 165 13.96 -1.28 -6.36
C MET A 165 15.15 -0.32 -6.23
N GLN A 166 15.96 -0.16 -7.28
CA GLN A 166 17.09 0.77 -7.29
C GLN A 166 16.64 2.22 -7.13
N LEU A 167 15.55 2.62 -7.82
CA LEU A 167 14.97 3.96 -7.64
C LEU A 167 14.51 4.14 -6.19
N TYR A 168 13.65 3.27 -5.69
CA TYR A 168 13.05 3.44 -4.35
C TYR A 168 14.12 3.44 -3.25
N THR A 169 15.09 2.50 -3.29
CA THR A 169 16.17 2.47 -2.29
C THR A 169 17.10 3.67 -2.37
N SER A 170 17.15 4.39 -3.48
CA SER A 170 17.89 5.65 -3.59
C SER A 170 17.17 6.84 -2.97
N LEU A 171 15.84 6.76 -2.79
CA LEU A 171 15.01 7.86 -2.30
C LEU A 171 14.75 7.81 -0.78
N PHE A 172 14.68 6.63 -0.20
CA PHE A 172 14.40 6.46 1.23
C PHE A 172 15.68 6.20 2.01
N GLU A 173 15.78 6.79 3.20
CA GLU A 173 16.86 6.49 4.15
C GLU A 173 16.72 5.04 4.68
N ASP A 174 17.78 4.49 5.26
CA ASP A 174 17.78 3.13 5.85
C ASP A 174 17.18 2.08 4.90
N SER A 175 17.70 2.08 3.66
CA SER A 175 17.18 1.28 2.54
C SER A 175 18.28 0.44 1.91
N SER A 176 17.91 -0.77 1.47
CA SER A 176 18.85 -1.70 0.82
C SER A 176 18.08 -2.69 -0.07
N ILE A 177 18.77 -3.26 -1.05
CA ILE A 177 18.28 -4.43 -1.80
C ILE A 177 18.96 -5.65 -1.20
N GLU A 178 18.16 -6.62 -0.75
CA GLU A 178 18.64 -7.87 -0.18
C GLU A 178 18.13 -9.04 -1.01
N GLY A 179 18.99 -9.97 -1.36
CA GLY A 179 18.58 -11.24 -2.00
C GLY A 179 17.77 -11.07 -3.28
N VAL A 180 18.41 -11.05 -4.42
CA VAL A 180 17.73 -11.07 -5.73
C VAL A 180 17.89 -12.45 -6.35
N ASP A 181 16.81 -13.21 -6.43
CA ASP A 181 16.71 -14.45 -7.21
C ASP A 181 16.25 -14.11 -8.62
N ARG A 182 16.87 -14.73 -9.64
CA ARG A 182 16.63 -14.40 -11.04
C ARG A 182 16.16 -15.62 -11.82
N TYR A 183 15.37 -15.37 -12.84
CA TYR A 183 15.01 -16.40 -13.81
C TYR A 183 16.24 -16.87 -14.59
N GLY A 184 16.36 -18.17 -14.76
CA GLY A 184 17.42 -18.82 -15.51
C GLY A 184 17.09 -19.00 -16.99
N ALA A 185 18.06 -19.55 -17.73
CA ALA A 185 17.85 -19.92 -19.12
C ALA A 185 16.77 -21.00 -19.27
N GLY A 186 15.86 -20.83 -20.23
CA GLY A 186 14.85 -21.83 -20.58
C GLY A 186 13.59 -21.83 -19.71
N GLU A 187 13.39 -20.85 -18.87
CA GLU A 187 12.19 -20.71 -18.03
C GLU A 187 11.08 -19.87 -18.73
N ALA A 188 10.92 -20.00 -20.02
CA ALA A 188 9.88 -19.27 -20.77
C ALA A 188 8.47 -19.47 -20.15
N PRO A 189 7.62 -18.42 -20.16
CA PRO A 189 7.77 -17.14 -20.84
C PRO A 189 8.67 -16.13 -20.13
N GLU A 190 9.21 -16.46 -18.97
CA GLU A 190 10.05 -15.55 -18.20
C GLU A 190 11.37 -15.29 -18.94
N VAL A 191 11.89 -14.06 -18.80
CA VAL A 191 13.11 -13.61 -19.44
C VAL A 191 14.30 -13.86 -18.53
N GLU A 192 15.33 -14.54 -19.02
CA GLU A 192 16.56 -14.81 -18.28
C GLU A 192 17.15 -13.52 -17.70
N GLY A 193 17.50 -13.56 -16.41
CA GLY A 193 18.11 -12.45 -15.69
C GLY A 193 17.12 -11.46 -15.05
N THR A 194 15.81 -11.50 -15.39
CA THR A 194 14.80 -10.71 -14.70
C THR A 194 14.53 -11.26 -13.29
N VAL A 195 13.89 -10.47 -12.44
CA VAL A 195 13.71 -10.78 -11.03
C VAL A 195 12.59 -11.80 -10.85
N ARG A 196 12.94 -13.02 -10.41
CA ARG A 196 11.96 -14.01 -9.98
C ARG A 196 11.37 -13.64 -8.65
N HIS A 197 12.22 -13.21 -7.72
CA HIS A 197 11.85 -12.78 -6.39
C HIS A 197 12.98 -11.96 -5.78
N ALA A 198 12.65 -10.85 -5.15
CA ALA A 198 13.61 -10.03 -4.42
C ALA A 198 12.99 -9.48 -3.14
N SER A 199 13.83 -9.27 -2.14
CA SER A 199 13.53 -8.54 -0.90
C SER A 199 14.33 -7.24 -0.88
N PHE A 200 13.71 -6.15 -0.47
CA PHE A 200 14.34 -4.84 -0.31
C PHE A 200 13.71 -4.06 0.84
N TRP A 201 14.46 -3.11 1.36
CA TRP A 201 14.06 -2.31 2.52
C TRP A 201 13.93 -0.85 2.11
N LEU A 202 12.88 -0.20 2.60
CA LEU A 202 12.64 1.23 2.48
C LEU A 202 12.34 1.79 3.87
N ASP A 203 13.16 2.69 4.36
CA ASP A 203 13.02 3.31 5.70
C ASP A 203 12.89 2.27 6.83
N GLY A 204 13.61 1.15 6.73
CA GLY A 204 13.55 0.05 7.70
C GLY A 204 12.30 -0.83 7.60
N GLN A 205 11.47 -0.69 6.56
CA GLN A 205 10.32 -1.53 6.26
C GLN A 205 10.65 -2.47 5.09
N GLU A 206 10.36 -3.76 5.23
CA GLU A 206 10.65 -4.77 4.21
C GLU A 206 9.56 -4.83 3.15
N PHE A 207 9.98 -4.91 1.88
CA PHE A 207 9.16 -5.07 0.69
C PHE A 207 9.67 -6.21 -0.17
N MET A 208 8.83 -6.68 -1.08
CA MET A 208 9.17 -7.70 -2.07
C MET A 208 8.86 -7.19 -3.47
N ALA A 209 9.63 -7.68 -4.45
CA ALA A 209 9.39 -7.41 -5.86
C ALA A 209 9.63 -8.66 -6.71
N MET A 210 8.89 -8.76 -7.80
CA MET A 210 9.06 -9.79 -8.83
C MET A 210 8.68 -9.26 -10.20
N ASP A 211 9.26 -9.84 -11.23
CA ASP A 211 8.83 -9.69 -12.62
C ASP A 211 7.98 -10.90 -13.03
N SER A 212 7.03 -10.71 -13.94
CA SER A 212 6.39 -11.80 -14.63
C SER A 212 6.07 -11.44 -16.09
N ASN A 213 6.56 -12.25 -17.01
CA ASN A 213 6.28 -12.14 -18.44
C ASN A 213 5.09 -13.01 -18.88
N HIS A 214 4.40 -13.66 -17.96
CA HIS A 214 3.12 -14.27 -18.25
C HIS A 214 2.11 -13.23 -18.72
N GLN A 215 1.17 -13.64 -19.54
CA GLN A 215 0.08 -12.77 -19.95
C GLN A 215 -0.86 -12.55 -18.75
N HIS A 216 -0.85 -11.35 -18.21
CA HIS A 216 -1.75 -10.90 -17.16
C HIS A 216 -2.74 -9.88 -17.72
N ASN A 217 -3.98 -9.89 -17.20
CA ASN A 217 -5.03 -8.91 -17.56
C ASN A 217 -5.07 -7.74 -16.57
N PHE A 218 -3.99 -7.48 -15.86
CA PHE A 218 -3.89 -6.44 -14.85
C PHE A 218 -2.48 -5.82 -14.85
N THR A 219 -2.38 -4.65 -14.24
CA THR A 219 -1.13 -3.96 -13.90
C THR A 219 -1.34 -3.19 -12.61
N PHE A 220 -0.35 -2.39 -12.20
CA PHE A 220 -0.52 -1.44 -11.09
C PHE A 220 -1.65 -0.45 -11.39
N ASN A 221 -2.39 -0.08 -10.34
CA ASN A 221 -3.39 0.96 -10.36
C ASN A 221 -3.52 1.60 -8.98
N GLU A 222 -4.44 2.55 -8.82
CA GLU A 222 -4.62 3.34 -7.61
C GLU A 222 -5.34 2.58 -6.48
N ALA A 223 -5.84 1.35 -6.72
CA ALA A 223 -6.52 0.57 -5.68
C ALA A 223 -5.60 0.28 -4.48
N VAL A 224 -4.30 0.12 -4.72
CA VAL A 224 -3.29 0.12 -3.66
C VAL A 224 -2.29 1.24 -3.95
N SER A 225 -2.08 2.11 -2.97
CA SER A 225 -1.10 3.19 -3.03
C SER A 225 -0.28 3.26 -1.75
N PHE A 226 0.82 4.00 -1.79
CA PHE A 226 1.73 4.15 -0.67
C PHE A 226 1.75 5.59 -0.18
N ILE A 227 1.25 5.83 1.03
CA ILE A 227 1.33 7.14 1.68
C ILE A 227 2.73 7.32 2.24
N VAL A 228 3.43 8.35 1.79
CA VAL A 228 4.73 8.80 2.34
C VAL A 228 4.48 9.94 3.31
N ASP A 229 4.74 9.70 4.60
CA ASP A 229 4.61 10.70 5.66
C ASP A 229 5.77 11.72 5.60
N CYS A 230 5.49 12.98 5.19
CA CYS A 230 6.49 14.03 5.04
C CYS A 230 6.49 15.00 6.23
N ARG A 231 7.69 15.36 6.70
CA ARG A 231 7.91 16.24 7.86
C ARG A 231 7.61 17.71 7.55
N ASP A 232 8.01 18.14 6.34
CA ASP A 232 8.05 19.54 5.90
C ASP A 232 7.94 19.64 4.36
N GLN A 233 7.97 20.88 3.84
CA GLN A 233 7.86 21.13 2.41
C GLN A 233 9.06 20.60 1.63
N GLU A 234 10.26 20.64 2.18
CA GLU A 234 11.47 20.15 1.53
C GLU A 234 11.36 18.66 1.24
N GLU A 235 10.84 17.89 2.19
CA GLU A 235 10.60 16.45 2.02
C GLU A 235 9.45 16.16 1.05
N VAL A 236 8.36 16.97 1.08
CA VAL A 236 7.30 16.88 0.07
C VAL A 236 7.86 17.11 -1.33
N ASP A 237 8.63 18.17 -1.52
CA ASP A 237 9.24 18.50 -2.82
C ASP A 237 10.20 17.41 -3.28
N TYR A 238 11.02 16.89 -2.36
CA TYR A 238 11.97 15.82 -2.66
C TYR A 238 11.28 14.56 -3.19
N PHE A 239 10.30 14.00 -2.47
CA PHE A 239 9.61 12.78 -2.91
C PHE A 239 8.75 13.03 -4.14
N TRP A 240 8.05 14.17 -4.18
CA TRP A 240 7.21 14.51 -5.33
C TRP A 240 8.03 14.60 -6.62
N ASP A 241 9.09 15.38 -6.64
CA ASP A 241 9.88 15.64 -7.85
C ASP A 241 10.60 14.39 -8.36
N ASN A 242 11.08 13.53 -7.44
CA ASN A 242 11.76 12.30 -7.81
C ASN A 242 10.80 11.19 -8.26
N LEU A 243 9.65 11.03 -7.62
CA LEU A 243 8.69 9.97 -7.95
C LEU A 243 7.85 10.32 -9.19
N THR A 244 7.59 11.62 -9.46
CA THR A 244 6.91 12.04 -10.70
C THR A 244 7.83 12.07 -11.92
N ALA A 245 9.15 11.93 -11.74
CA ALA A 245 10.10 11.92 -12.85
C ALA A 245 9.83 10.75 -13.82
N GLY A 246 9.25 11.05 -14.97
CA GLY A 246 8.81 10.06 -15.97
C GLY A 246 7.48 9.38 -15.65
N GLY A 247 6.80 9.83 -14.60
CA GLY A 247 5.48 9.41 -14.16
C GLY A 247 4.39 10.45 -14.40
N GLU A 248 3.37 10.48 -13.54
CA GLU A 248 2.19 11.33 -13.69
C GLU A 248 1.80 11.98 -12.36
N GLU A 249 1.63 13.30 -12.36
CA GLU A 249 1.06 14.05 -11.24
C GLU A 249 -0.46 13.93 -11.22
N GLN A 250 -1.02 13.60 -10.05
CA GLN A 250 -2.45 13.49 -9.83
C GLN A 250 -2.92 14.50 -8.75
N PRO A 251 -4.23 14.78 -8.63
CA PRO A 251 -4.76 15.69 -7.60
C PRO A 251 -4.56 15.16 -6.16
N CYS A 252 -4.59 16.08 -5.18
CA CYS A 252 -4.69 15.75 -3.75
C CYS A 252 -3.51 14.92 -3.22
N ALA A 253 -2.28 15.29 -3.53
CA ALA A 253 -1.05 14.60 -3.10
C ALA A 253 -0.76 13.27 -3.82
N TRP A 254 -1.62 12.83 -4.75
CA TRP A 254 -1.41 11.57 -5.48
C TRP A 254 -0.48 11.76 -6.68
N LEU A 255 0.25 10.72 -6.98
CA LEU A 255 1.07 10.60 -8.19
C LEU A 255 1.21 9.13 -8.60
N LYS A 256 1.54 8.90 -9.87
CA LYS A 256 2.10 7.62 -10.35
C LYS A 256 3.55 7.82 -10.70
N ASP A 257 4.38 6.88 -10.31
CA ASP A 257 5.76 6.86 -10.78
C ASP A 257 5.86 6.28 -12.21
N LYS A 258 7.06 6.28 -12.77
CA LYS A 258 7.32 5.79 -14.14
C LYS A 258 7.02 4.30 -14.34
N PHE A 259 6.81 3.54 -13.28
CA PHE A 259 6.42 2.13 -13.32
C PHE A 259 4.90 1.94 -13.18
N GLY A 260 4.15 3.01 -12.89
CA GLY A 260 2.71 2.99 -12.67
C GLY A 260 2.30 2.70 -11.23
N VAL A 261 3.25 2.62 -10.29
CA VAL A 261 2.95 2.49 -8.87
C VAL A 261 2.42 3.81 -8.33
N SER A 262 1.34 3.74 -7.56
CA SER A 262 0.66 4.91 -7.00
C SER A 262 1.21 5.28 -5.63
N TRP A 263 1.50 6.57 -5.46
CA TRP A 263 2.02 7.16 -4.23
C TRP A 263 1.16 8.36 -3.80
N GLN A 264 1.18 8.64 -2.50
CA GLN A 264 0.58 9.83 -1.91
C GLN A 264 1.64 10.53 -1.06
N ILE A 265 2.00 11.77 -1.40
CA ILE A 265 3.05 12.52 -0.70
C ILE A 265 2.37 13.48 0.30
N VAL A 266 2.25 13.03 1.53
CA VAL A 266 1.37 13.64 2.53
C VAL A 266 2.18 14.27 3.68
N PRO A 267 2.19 15.60 3.81
CA PRO A 267 2.81 16.24 4.96
C PRO A 267 1.94 16.09 6.23
N ARG A 268 2.58 15.92 7.38
CA ARG A 268 1.92 15.80 8.70
C ARG A 268 0.98 16.97 9.00
N GLN A 269 1.35 18.16 8.55
CA GLN A 269 0.56 19.38 8.70
C GLN A 269 -0.80 19.28 8.01
N LEU A 270 -0.88 18.62 6.84
CA LEU A 270 -2.15 18.39 6.17
C LEU A 270 -3.10 17.60 7.06
N MET A 271 -2.62 16.46 7.60
CA MET A 271 -3.45 15.62 8.47
C MET A 271 -3.91 16.37 9.72
N GLN A 272 -3.02 17.15 10.35
CA GLN A 272 -3.35 17.97 11.50
C GLN A 272 -4.44 19.00 11.19
N MET A 273 -4.39 19.64 10.01
CA MET A 273 -5.36 20.66 9.63
C MET A 273 -6.72 20.07 9.26
N ILE A 274 -6.75 18.97 8.47
CA ILE A 274 -8.04 18.39 8.04
C ILE A 274 -8.77 17.62 9.15
N THR A 275 -8.06 17.22 10.21
CA THR A 275 -8.64 16.53 11.37
C THR A 275 -8.85 17.47 12.58
N ALA A 276 -8.60 18.77 12.44
CA ALA A 276 -8.76 19.74 13.53
C ALA A 276 -10.21 19.80 14.04
N ASP A 277 -10.37 20.09 15.34
CA ASP A 277 -11.68 20.21 15.99
C ASP A 277 -12.51 21.38 15.42
N ASP A 278 -11.83 22.45 14.98
CA ASP A 278 -12.45 23.59 14.29
C ASP A 278 -12.81 23.17 12.86
N ARG A 279 -14.06 22.73 12.69
CA ARG A 279 -14.58 22.19 11.42
C ARG A 279 -14.59 23.22 10.28
N GLU A 280 -14.75 24.49 10.58
CA GLU A 280 -14.69 25.54 9.57
C GLU A 280 -13.27 25.69 9.00
N LYS A 281 -12.26 25.72 9.88
CA LYS A 281 -10.86 25.74 9.46
C LYS A 281 -10.46 24.47 8.74
N ALA A 282 -10.84 23.31 9.26
CA ALA A 282 -10.58 22.02 8.61
C ALA A 282 -11.19 21.98 7.20
N GLY A 283 -12.42 22.45 7.04
CA GLY A 283 -13.10 22.54 5.75
C GLY A 283 -12.35 23.43 4.74
N ARG A 284 -11.82 24.59 5.18
CA ARG A 284 -11.00 25.46 4.32
C ARG A 284 -9.71 24.76 3.85
N ALA A 285 -9.05 24.02 4.75
CA ALA A 285 -7.84 23.25 4.37
C ALA A 285 -8.17 22.15 3.36
N VAL A 286 -9.28 21.42 3.53
CA VAL A 286 -9.76 20.42 2.57
C VAL A 286 -10.03 21.05 1.21
N GLN A 287 -10.76 22.19 1.15
CA GLN A 287 -11.03 22.89 -0.11
C GLN A 287 -9.74 23.35 -0.80
N ALA A 288 -8.76 23.83 -0.06
CA ALA A 288 -7.45 24.20 -0.61
C ALA A 288 -6.70 22.96 -1.16
N MET A 289 -6.68 21.86 -0.41
CA MET A 289 -6.06 20.59 -0.83
C MET A 289 -6.66 20.08 -2.15
N LEU A 290 -7.98 20.15 -2.31
CA LEU A 290 -8.70 19.69 -3.51
C LEU A 290 -8.29 20.47 -4.80
N GLN A 291 -7.68 21.64 -4.65
CA GLN A 291 -7.16 22.43 -5.77
C GLN A 291 -5.66 22.20 -6.04
N MET A 292 -5.00 21.36 -5.23
CA MET A 292 -3.58 21.08 -5.33
C MET A 292 -3.34 19.72 -5.99
N LYS A 293 -2.22 19.59 -6.67
CA LYS A 293 -1.57 18.32 -6.98
C LYS A 293 -0.50 18.07 -5.91
N LYS A 294 0.68 18.66 -6.06
CA LYS A 294 1.68 18.72 -4.98
C LYS A 294 1.16 19.61 -3.84
N ILE A 295 1.28 19.15 -2.63
CA ILE A 295 0.85 19.91 -1.46
C ILE A 295 1.79 21.08 -1.20
N ASP A 296 1.22 22.30 -1.13
CA ASP A 296 1.85 23.52 -0.61
C ASP A 296 1.41 23.74 0.83
N ILE A 297 2.28 23.41 1.78
CA ILE A 297 2.00 23.54 3.22
C ILE A 297 1.65 24.99 3.58
N ALA A 298 2.39 25.97 3.09
CA ALA A 298 2.12 27.38 3.34
C ALA A 298 0.77 27.83 2.76
N GLY A 299 0.38 27.28 1.60
CA GLY A 299 -0.94 27.50 1.01
C GLY A 299 -2.07 26.91 1.87
N LEU A 300 -1.87 25.69 2.40
CA LEU A 300 -2.81 25.05 3.32
C LEU A 300 -2.96 25.87 4.62
N GLU A 301 -1.84 26.30 5.22
CA GLU A 301 -1.85 27.10 6.45
C GLU A 301 -2.58 28.44 6.26
N ARG A 302 -2.38 29.12 5.15
CA ARG A 302 -3.14 30.33 4.81
C ARG A 302 -4.64 30.05 4.73
N ALA A 303 -5.03 29.00 4.02
CA ALA A 303 -6.44 28.64 3.88
C ALA A 303 -7.06 28.23 5.23
N PHE A 304 -6.32 27.48 6.04
CA PHE A 304 -6.77 27.05 7.37
C PHE A 304 -7.02 28.25 8.31
N ASN A 305 -6.15 29.26 8.31
CA ASN A 305 -6.25 30.40 9.22
C ASN A 305 -7.23 31.49 8.73
N GLY A 306 -7.55 31.57 7.46
CA GLY A 306 -8.50 32.52 6.86
C GLY A 306 -7.84 33.75 6.31
#